data_1a88c0d91c09116255053ed78a74f422
#
_entry.id   1a88c0d91c09116255053ed78a74f422
#
_cell.length_a   1.000
_cell.length_b   1.000
_cell.length_c   1.000
_cell.angle_alpha   90.00
_cell.angle_beta   90.00
_cell.angle_gamma   90.00
#
_symmetry.space_group_name_H-M   'P 1'
#
loop_
_entity.id
_entity.type
_entity.pdbx_description
1 polymer ?
#
loop_
_entity_poly.entity_id
_entity_poly.type
_entity_poly.pdbx_seq_one_letter_code
_entity_poly.pdbx_strand_id
1 'polypeptide(L)'
;MIMGLAACGTAGNTDNSVSGNAEAAQTEWNTDNTIVYGSNDYVRINPAMDEHGEINILIFNGLTAHDADDQVVPGLAESWDYDEDTYTYTFHIRDGIKWHDGEPFTADDVKFTIEAIMDPDNGSENAPNYEDVQEITVTDDQTIAFKLAEPNVAFLEYMTMAILPKHLLDG
;
A
#
# COMPACT_ATOMS: atom_id res chain seq x y z
N MET A 1 1.97 -53.69 22.70
CA MET A 1 2.77 -54.60 21.88
C MET A 1 3.71 -53.75 21.07
N ILE A 2 4.95 -53.69 21.47
CA ILE A 2 6.02 -52.84 20.96
C ILE A 2 6.70 -53.60 19.84
N MET A 3 6.95 -52.99 18.69
CA MET A 3 7.98 -53.44 17.78
C MET A 3 8.71 -52.25 17.17
N GLY A 4 9.94 -52.08 17.65
CA GLY A 4 10.93 -51.22 17.03
C GLY A 4 11.64 -51.95 15.89
N LEU A 5 12.05 -51.20 14.90
CA LEU A 5 13.04 -51.59 13.93
C LEU A 5 14.16 -50.59 13.89
N ALA A 6 15.31 -51.02 14.38
CA ALA A 6 16.57 -50.33 14.15
C ALA A 6 17.19 -50.87 12.86
N ALA A 7 17.68 -49.96 12.00
CA ALA A 7 18.59 -50.29 10.92
C ALA A 7 19.86 -49.45 11.03
N CYS A 8 20.93 -50.10 11.41
CA CYS A 8 22.30 -49.62 11.32
C CYS A 8 22.78 -49.62 9.87
N GLY A 9 23.46 -48.57 9.45
CA GLY A 9 24.27 -48.50 8.25
C GLY A 9 25.46 -47.59 8.49
N THR A 10 26.64 -48.18 8.51
CA THR A 10 27.93 -47.62 8.88
C THR A 10 28.63 -46.87 7.74
N ALA A 11 29.34 -45.81 8.16
CA ALA A 11 30.65 -45.33 7.74
C ALA A 11 30.80 -44.55 6.43
N GLY A 12 31.25 -43.35 6.60
CA GLY A 12 31.90 -42.48 5.61
C GLY A 12 32.32 -41.20 6.28
N ASN A 13 33.50 -41.20 6.89
CA ASN A 13 34.11 -40.07 7.57
C ASN A 13 34.68 -39.08 6.56
N THR A 14 34.21 -37.84 6.55
CA THR A 14 34.99 -36.67 6.15
C THR A 14 34.64 -35.52 7.09
N ASP A 15 35.62 -35.25 7.97
CA ASP A 15 35.67 -34.06 8.79
C ASP A 15 35.52 -32.80 7.94
N ASN A 16 34.47 -32.07 8.17
CA ASN A 16 34.45 -30.63 7.94
C ASN A 16 33.67 -29.98 9.08
N SER A 17 34.39 -29.75 10.17
CA SER A 17 33.94 -29.02 11.33
C SER A 17 33.80 -27.54 10.94
N VAL A 18 32.64 -27.15 10.44
CA VAL A 18 32.16 -25.77 10.55
C VAL A 18 31.28 -25.74 11.78
N SER A 19 31.91 -25.49 12.91
CA SER A 19 31.21 -25.08 14.13
C SER A 19 30.69 -23.66 13.91
N GLY A 20 29.58 -23.56 13.24
CA GLY A 20 28.73 -22.37 13.25
C GLY A 20 27.69 -22.57 14.32
N ASN A 21 27.94 -22.08 15.52
CA ASN A 21 26.92 -21.82 16.50
C ASN A 21 25.93 -20.82 15.85
N ALA A 22 24.89 -21.34 15.22
CA ALA A 22 23.68 -20.57 15.02
C ALA A 22 23.02 -20.48 16.40
N GLU A 23 23.56 -19.62 17.22
CA GLU A 23 22.84 -19.06 18.36
C GLU A 23 21.60 -18.39 17.72
N ALA A 24 20.45 -19.02 17.89
CA ALA A 24 19.18 -18.39 17.56
C ALA A 24 19.17 -17.08 18.34
N ALA A 25 19.41 -15.98 17.63
CA ALA A 25 19.22 -14.65 18.20
C ALA A 25 17.79 -14.63 18.72
N GLN A 26 17.64 -14.73 20.03
CA GLN A 26 16.39 -14.40 20.68
C GLN A 26 16.17 -12.93 20.36
N THR A 27 15.33 -12.65 19.37
CA THR A 27 14.80 -11.33 19.13
C THR A 27 14.06 -10.94 20.42
N GLU A 28 14.73 -10.23 21.31
CA GLU A 28 14.04 -9.47 22.34
C GLU A 28 13.09 -8.54 21.59
N TRP A 29 11.79 -8.77 21.77
CA TRP A 29 10.76 -7.92 21.20
C TRP A 29 11.02 -6.49 21.67
N ASN A 30 11.28 -5.62 20.73
CA ASN A 30 11.60 -4.24 20.98
C ASN A 30 10.41 -3.57 21.69
N THR A 31 10.62 -3.15 22.94
CA THR A 31 9.59 -2.54 23.79
C THR A 31 9.53 -1.02 23.63
N ASP A 32 10.33 -0.44 22.73
CA ASP A 32 10.45 1.00 22.50
C ASP A 32 9.66 1.51 21.28
N ASN A 33 8.60 0.78 20.88
CA ASN A 33 7.74 1.11 19.75
C ASN A 33 8.45 1.18 18.38
N THR A 34 9.56 0.45 18.23
CA THR A 34 10.29 0.36 16.95
C THR A 34 9.91 -0.92 16.22
N ILE A 35 9.49 -0.79 14.97
CA ILE A 35 9.29 -1.92 14.04
C ILE A 35 10.56 -2.05 13.20
N VAL A 36 11.19 -3.24 13.23
CA VAL A 36 12.31 -3.57 12.33
C VAL A 36 11.78 -4.43 11.20
N TYR A 37 11.76 -3.86 10.02
CA TYR A 37 11.30 -4.52 8.79
C TYR A 37 12.50 -4.76 7.87
N GLY A 38 12.74 -6.02 7.50
CA GLY A 38 13.79 -6.40 6.57
C GLY A 38 13.25 -6.38 5.14
N SER A 39 13.77 -5.50 4.32
CA SER A 39 13.39 -5.35 2.92
C SER A 39 14.60 -5.12 2.02
N ASN A 40 14.38 -5.09 0.70
CA ASN A 40 15.39 -4.72 -0.27
C ASN A 40 15.64 -3.20 -0.26
N ASP A 41 16.69 -2.75 -0.94
CA ASP A 41 17.02 -1.33 -1.04
C ASP A 41 15.89 -0.53 -1.68
N TYR A 42 15.53 0.58 -1.03
CA TYR A 42 14.60 1.56 -1.57
C TYR A 42 15.34 2.54 -2.44
N VAL A 43 14.87 2.73 -3.66
CA VAL A 43 15.35 3.78 -4.54
C VAL A 43 14.57 5.08 -4.28
N ARG A 44 13.29 4.95 -3.91
CA ARG A 44 12.37 6.08 -3.65
C ARG A 44 11.34 5.68 -2.59
N ILE A 45 10.89 6.67 -1.79
CA ILE A 45 9.76 6.55 -0.87
C ILE A 45 8.64 7.49 -1.39
N ASN A 46 8.27 7.33 -2.63
CA ASN A 46 7.16 8.08 -3.22
C ASN A 46 6.23 7.10 -3.92
N PRO A 47 5.08 6.74 -3.31
CA PRO A 47 4.18 5.74 -3.84
C PRO A 47 3.55 6.13 -5.19
N ALA A 48 3.45 7.42 -5.51
CA ALA A 48 2.95 7.87 -6.79
C ALA A 48 3.91 7.59 -7.96
N MET A 49 5.20 7.37 -7.66
CA MET A 49 6.26 7.21 -8.66
C MET A 49 6.81 5.80 -8.75
N ASP A 50 6.57 4.93 -7.75
CA ASP A 50 7.19 3.60 -7.66
C ASP A 50 6.19 2.59 -7.09
N GLU A 51 5.90 1.54 -7.87
CA GLU A 51 4.99 0.45 -7.46
C GLU A 51 5.61 -0.50 -6.43
N HIS A 52 6.94 -0.50 -6.27
CA HIS A 52 7.65 -1.59 -5.60
C HIS A 52 8.05 -1.31 -4.15
N GLY A 53 7.61 -0.18 -3.59
CA GLY A 53 7.93 0.19 -2.23
C GLY A 53 7.10 -0.54 -1.17
N GLU A 54 7.46 -1.78 -0.77
CA GLU A 54 6.75 -2.50 0.31
C GLU A 54 6.60 -1.67 1.60
N ILE A 55 7.56 -0.78 1.89
CA ILE A 55 7.48 0.15 3.03
C ILE A 55 6.34 1.15 2.87
N ASN A 56 5.94 1.48 1.63
CA ASN A 56 4.87 2.44 1.38
C ASN A 56 3.56 1.98 2.03
N ILE A 57 3.28 0.67 2.05
CA ILE A 57 2.11 0.06 2.70
C ILE A 57 2.10 0.32 4.22
N LEU A 58 3.28 0.46 4.84
CA LEU A 58 3.40 0.73 6.29
C LEU A 58 3.32 2.22 6.64
N ILE A 59 3.60 3.10 5.69
CA ILE A 59 3.71 4.56 5.90
C ILE A 59 2.48 5.29 5.39
N PHE A 60 1.91 4.84 4.27
CA PHE A 60 0.81 5.49 3.58
C PHE A 60 -0.40 4.58 3.48
N ASN A 61 -1.57 5.17 3.28
CA ASN A 61 -2.82 4.47 3.02
C ASN A 61 -3.47 5.00 1.74
N GLY A 62 -4.28 4.15 1.10
CA GLY A 62 -5.15 4.50 -0.02
C GLY A 62 -6.58 4.81 0.43
N LEU A 63 -7.42 5.24 -0.51
CA LEU A 63 -8.87 5.40 -0.26
C LEU A 63 -9.52 4.05 0.05
N THR A 64 -9.06 3.00 -0.62
CA THR A 64 -9.44 1.61 -0.38
C THR A 64 -8.23 0.84 0.16
N ALA A 65 -8.44 -0.37 0.63
CA ALA A 65 -7.42 -1.29 1.10
C ALA A 65 -7.81 -2.73 0.75
N HIS A 66 -6.91 -3.70 0.98
CA HIS A 66 -7.23 -5.12 0.90
C HIS A 66 -7.37 -5.72 2.29
N ASP A 67 -8.31 -6.63 2.45
CA ASP A 67 -8.41 -7.45 3.65
C ASP A 67 -7.56 -8.74 3.52
N ALA A 68 -7.67 -9.62 4.53
CA ALA A 68 -6.90 -10.87 4.55
C ALA A 68 -7.32 -11.89 3.47
N ASP A 69 -8.48 -11.71 2.85
CA ASP A 69 -9.01 -12.52 1.77
C ASP A 69 -8.82 -11.85 0.40
N ASP A 70 -7.98 -10.80 0.35
CA ASP A 70 -7.65 -10.01 -0.86
C ASP A 70 -8.87 -9.33 -1.50
N GLN A 71 -9.83 -8.95 -0.65
CA GLN A 71 -11.01 -8.19 -1.10
C GLN A 71 -10.82 -6.70 -0.84
N VAL A 72 -11.29 -5.88 -1.78
CA VAL A 72 -11.29 -4.42 -1.62
C VAL A 72 -12.25 -4.02 -0.51
N VAL A 73 -11.72 -3.32 0.47
CA VAL A 73 -12.43 -2.82 1.64
C VAL A 73 -12.17 -1.32 1.85
N PRO A 74 -12.99 -0.62 2.65
CA PRO A 74 -12.75 0.77 3.02
C PRO A 74 -11.38 0.99 3.68
N GLY A 75 -10.64 1.97 3.15
CA GLY A 75 -9.36 2.48 3.69
C GLY A 75 -9.51 3.85 4.34
N LEU A 76 -8.92 4.90 3.74
CA LEU A 76 -9.13 6.31 4.11
C LEU A 76 -10.56 6.77 3.79
N ALA A 77 -11.17 6.24 2.74
CA ALA A 77 -12.62 6.38 2.53
C ALA A 77 -13.37 5.40 3.45
N GLU A 78 -14.46 5.84 4.05
CA GLU A 78 -15.36 4.98 4.81
C GLU A 78 -16.36 4.26 3.93
N SER A 79 -16.68 4.83 2.75
CA SER A 79 -17.59 4.30 1.76
C SER A 79 -17.38 4.96 0.40
N TRP A 80 -18.01 4.40 -0.61
CA TRP A 80 -18.11 4.98 -1.94
C TRP A 80 -19.44 4.61 -2.59
N ASP A 81 -19.87 5.48 -3.52
CA ASP A 81 -21.02 5.26 -4.40
C ASP A 81 -20.52 5.15 -5.84
N TYR A 82 -21.23 4.37 -6.66
CA TYR A 82 -20.99 4.26 -8.09
C TYR A 82 -22.26 4.56 -8.87
N ASP A 83 -22.18 5.55 -9.74
CA ASP A 83 -23.24 5.90 -10.68
C ASP A 83 -22.94 5.25 -12.05
N GLU A 84 -23.72 4.22 -12.40
CA GLU A 84 -23.57 3.47 -13.65
C GLU A 84 -23.95 4.29 -14.89
N ASP A 85 -24.78 5.32 -14.77
CA ASP A 85 -25.23 6.15 -15.90
C ASP A 85 -24.13 7.14 -16.33
N THR A 86 -23.32 7.59 -15.39
CA THR A 86 -22.27 8.58 -15.60
C THR A 86 -20.85 8.03 -15.45
N TYR A 87 -20.72 6.77 -15.04
CA TYR A 87 -19.44 6.10 -14.70
C TYR A 87 -18.66 6.84 -13.64
N THR A 88 -19.36 7.34 -12.61
CA THR A 88 -18.77 8.19 -11.58
C THR A 88 -18.68 7.45 -10.25
N TYR A 89 -17.47 7.34 -9.71
CA TYR A 89 -17.22 6.92 -8.32
C TYR A 89 -17.16 8.16 -7.43
N THR A 90 -17.93 8.15 -6.33
CA THR A 90 -17.88 9.19 -5.29
C THR A 90 -17.41 8.55 -4.00
N PHE A 91 -16.26 9.01 -3.49
CA PHE A 91 -15.68 8.52 -2.24
C PHE A 91 -15.99 9.47 -1.09
N HIS A 92 -16.34 8.90 0.06
CA HIS A 92 -16.57 9.59 1.32
C HIS A 92 -15.41 9.32 2.27
N ILE A 93 -14.60 10.33 2.52
CA ILE A 93 -13.40 10.24 3.38
C ILE A 93 -13.84 10.25 4.84
N ARG A 94 -13.20 9.43 5.67
CA ARG A 94 -13.43 9.38 7.12
C ARG A 94 -13.14 10.73 7.76
N ASP A 95 -13.97 11.13 8.72
CA ASP A 95 -13.74 12.34 9.49
C ASP A 95 -12.53 12.23 10.44
N GLY A 96 -11.84 13.34 10.66
CA GLY A 96 -10.80 13.47 11.66
C GLY A 96 -9.46 12.78 11.35
N ILE A 97 -9.24 12.31 10.12
CA ILE A 97 -7.94 11.79 9.70
C ILE A 97 -6.92 12.94 9.65
N LYS A 98 -5.70 12.63 10.10
CA LYS A 98 -4.58 13.56 10.11
C LYS A 98 -3.32 12.92 9.56
N TRP A 99 -2.50 13.74 8.94
CA TRP A 99 -1.13 13.41 8.60
C TRP A 99 -0.26 13.25 9.86
N HIS A 100 0.94 12.70 9.71
CA HIS A 100 1.87 12.45 10.83
C HIS A 100 2.35 13.74 11.51
N ASP A 101 2.31 14.87 10.82
CA ASP A 101 2.64 16.20 11.35
C ASP A 101 1.45 16.91 12.03
N GLY A 102 0.25 16.30 11.94
CA GLY A 102 -0.98 16.79 12.58
C GLY A 102 -1.88 17.60 11.67
N GLU A 103 -1.46 17.91 10.44
CA GLU A 103 -2.32 18.57 9.45
C GLU A 103 -3.50 17.66 9.06
N PRO A 104 -4.67 18.22 8.74
CA PRO A 104 -5.82 17.42 8.32
C PRO A 104 -5.56 16.76 6.97
N PHE A 105 -6.03 15.52 6.83
CA PHE A 105 -6.14 14.84 5.54
C PHE A 105 -7.45 15.23 4.86
N THR A 106 -7.41 15.59 3.58
CA THR A 106 -8.57 16.07 2.83
C THR A 106 -8.67 15.45 1.44
N ALA A 107 -9.82 15.66 0.80
CA ALA A 107 -10.05 15.28 -0.61
C ALA A 107 -9.06 15.96 -1.58
N ASP A 108 -8.52 17.12 -1.21
CA ASP A 108 -7.49 17.81 -2.00
C ASP A 108 -6.15 17.05 -2.06
N ASP A 109 -5.78 16.31 -0.99
CA ASP A 109 -4.59 15.44 -1.00
C ASP A 109 -4.76 14.30 -2.02
N VAL A 110 -5.97 13.73 -2.07
CA VAL A 110 -6.31 12.67 -3.03
C VAL A 110 -6.22 13.20 -4.45
N LYS A 111 -6.88 14.34 -4.72
CA LYS A 111 -6.84 14.98 -6.03
C LYS A 111 -5.41 15.27 -6.47
N PHE A 112 -4.62 15.91 -5.61
CA PHE A 112 -3.21 16.22 -5.86
C PHE A 112 -2.42 14.95 -6.23
N THR A 113 -2.61 13.85 -5.51
CA THR A 113 -1.90 12.60 -5.75
C THR A 113 -2.22 12.03 -7.13
N ILE A 114 -3.50 11.92 -7.48
CA ILE A 114 -3.92 11.35 -8.76
C ILE A 114 -3.50 12.27 -9.93
N GLU A 115 -3.63 13.59 -9.79
CA GLU A 115 -3.15 14.54 -10.80
C GLU A 115 -1.63 14.44 -10.99
N ALA A 116 -0.85 14.26 -9.90
CA ALA A 116 0.59 14.06 -9.99
C ALA A 116 0.97 12.74 -10.69
N ILE A 117 0.20 11.67 -10.48
CA ILE A 117 0.39 10.39 -11.18
C ILE A 117 0.09 10.55 -12.68
N MET A 118 -0.99 11.27 -13.01
CA MET A 118 -1.44 11.48 -14.40
C MET A 118 -0.56 12.46 -15.17
N ASP A 119 0.24 13.27 -14.49
CA ASP A 119 1.13 14.24 -15.13
C ASP A 119 2.28 13.53 -15.86
N PRO A 120 2.38 13.64 -17.19
CA PRO A 120 3.39 12.97 -17.98
C PRO A 120 4.83 13.44 -17.65
N ASP A 121 4.98 14.66 -17.12
CA ASP A 121 6.30 15.19 -16.73
C ASP A 121 6.86 14.48 -15.50
N ASN A 122 6.01 13.88 -14.69
CA ASN A 122 6.40 13.08 -13.53
C ASN A 122 6.84 11.66 -13.91
N GLY A 123 6.37 11.11 -15.03
CA GLY A 123 6.75 9.78 -15.52
C GLY A 123 6.39 8.65 -14.55
N SER A 124 5.21 8.73 -13.91
CA SER A 124 4.72 7.71 -13.00
C SER A 124 4.43 6.40 -13.74
N GLU A 125 4.90 5.27 -13.18
CA GLU A 125 4.57 3.93 -13.68
C GLU A 125 3.09 3.58 -13.49
N ASN A 126 2.41 4.28 -12.58
CA ASN A 126 0.98 4.10 -12.28
C ASN A 126 0.05 4.92 -13.19
N ALA A 127 0.57 5.81 -14.02
CA ALA A 127 -0.26 6.66 -14.90
C ALA A 127 -1.25 5.87 -15.78
N PRO A 128 -0.91 4.70 -16.34
CA PRO A 128 -1.86 3.90 -17.14
C PRO A 128 -3.12 3.46 -16.37
N ASN A 129 -3.07 3.35 -15.05
CA ASN A 129 -4.21 2.94 -14.23
C ASN A 129 -5.30 4.03 -14.17
N TYR A 130 -4.96 5.26 -14.50
CA TYR A 130 -5.84 6.43 -14.38
C TYR A 130 -6.15 7.08 -15.74
N GLU A 131 -5.76 6.48 -16.86
CA GLU A 131 -5.99 7.06 -18.19
C GLU A 131 -7.47 7.25 -18.56
N ASP A 132 -8.36 6.44 -17.93
CA ASP A 132 -9.80 6.56 -18.08
C ASP A 132 -10.43 7.71 -17.27
N VAL A 133 -9.70 8.34 -16.37
CA VAL A 133 -10.20 9.43 -15.54
C VAL A 133 -10.35 10.69 -16.39
N GLN A 134 -11.60 11.14 -16.58
CA GLN A 134 -11.93 12.33 -17.33
C GLN A 134 -12.01 13.59 -16.47
N GLU A 135 -12.50 13.43 -15.24
CA GLU A 135 -12.72 14.55 -14.34
C GLU A 135 -12.54 14.11 -12.88
N ILE A 136 -11.88 14.95 -12.09
CA ILE A 136 -11.73 14.80 -10.65
C ILE A 136 -12.37 16.01 -9.98
N THR A 137 -13.47 15.79 -9.25
CA THR A 137 -14.23 16.84 -8.58
C THR A 137 -14.14 16.70 -7.08
N VAL A 138 -13.58 17.68 -6.38
CA VAL A 138 -13.66 17.82 -4.94
C VAL A 138 -14.90 18.63 -4.61
N THR A 139 -15.85 18.04 -3.87
CA THR A 139 -17.09 18.69 -3.46
C THR A 139 -16.90 19.44 -2.14
N ASP A 140 -16.20 18.82 -1.22
CA ASP A 140 -15.80 19.34 0.09
C ASP A 140 -14.57 18.58 0.59
N ASP A 141 -14.09 18.90 1.79
CA ASP A 141 -12.87 18.31 2.38
C ASP A 141 -12.95 16.78 2.51
N GLN A 142 -14.13 16.19 2.48
CA GLN A 142 -14.36 14.75 2.71
C GLN A 142 -14.99 14.04 1.52
N THR A 143 -15.30 14.75 0.42
CA THR A 143 -16.02 14.17 -0.72
C THR A 143 -15.29 14.45 -2.02
N ILE A 144 -14.89 13.38 -2.70
CA ILE A 144 -14.23 13.43 -4.02
C ILE A 144 -14.91 12.49 -5.00
N ALA A 145 -15.13 12.96 -6.22
CA ALA A 145 -15.72 12.18 -7.29
C ALA A 145 -14.74 12.05 -8.48
N PHE A 146 -14.72 10.85 -9.06
CA PHE A 146 -13.96 10.50 -10.26
C PHE A 146 -14.93 10.07 -11.34
N LYS A 147 -15.01 10.86 -12.41
CA LYS A 147 -15.76 10.50 -13.61
C LYS A 147 -14.86 9.79 -14.59
N LEU A 148 -15.23 8.59 -15.01
CA LEU A 148 -14.50 7.77 -15.95
C LEU A 148 -15.06 7.88 -17.36
N ALA A 149 -14.23 7.61 -18.37
CA ALA A 149 -14.62 7.56 -19.77
C ALA A 149 -15.53 6.37 -20.08
N GLU A 150 -15.28 5.25 -19.41
CA GLU A 150 -16.00 3.99 -19.57
C GLU A 150 -16.05 3.24 -18.23
N PRO A 151 -16.90 2.20 -18.08
CA PRO A 151 -16.96 1.40 -16.86
C PRO A 151 -15.62 0.70 -16.62
N ASN A 152 -15.02 0.92 -15.46
CA ASN A 152 -13.79 0.28 -15.04
C ASN A 152 -13.97 -0.39 -13.67
N VAL A 153 -14.11 -1.71 -13.66
CA VAL A 153 -14.32 -2.49 -12.43
C VAL A 153 -13.04 -2.59 -11.58
N ALA A 154 -11.86 -2.37 -12.18
CA ALA A 154 -10.59 -2.36 -11.46
C ALA A 154 -10.30 -1.01 -10.79
N PHE A 155 -11.13 0.01 -10.99
CA PHE A 155 -10.87 1.35 -10.47
C PHE A 155 -10.75 1.38 -8.94
N LEU A 156 -11.53 0.55 -8.23
CA LEU A 156 -11.42 0.44 -6.77
C LEU A 156 -10.09 -0.18 -6.31
N GLU A 157 -9.50 -1.08 -7.11
CA GLU A 157 -8.15 -1.61 -6.87
C GLU A 157 -7.11 -0.50 -6.99
N TYR A 158 -7.23 0.36 -8.00
CA TYR A 158 -6.29 1.47 -8.19
C TYR A 158 -6.37 2.51 -7.08
N MET A 159 -7.50 2.58 -6.36
CA MET A 159 -7.66 3.45 -5.20
C MET A 159 -7.00 2.94 -3.92
N THR A 160 -6.38 1.76 -3.94
CA THR A 160 -5.45 1.30 -2.88
C THR A 160 -4.13 2.05 -2.92
N MET A 161 -3.88 2.81 -4.01
CA MET A 161 -2.73 3.68 -4.15
C MET A 161 -2.60 4.62 -2.96
N ALA A 162 -1.40 4.68 -2.43
CA ALA A 162 -1.05 5.51 -1.29
C ALA A 162 -1.13 7.01 -1.62
N ILE A 163 -1.81 7.77 -0.76
CA ILE A 163 -2.02 9.21 -0.96
C ILE A 163 -0.84 10.01 -0.43
N LEU A 164 -0.50 11.09 -1.12
CA LEU A 164 0.60 12.00 -0.82
C LEU A 164 0.13 13.25 -0.07
N PRO A 165 0.94 13.80 0.85
CA PRO A 165 0.64 15.04 1.57
C PRO A 165 0.83 16.27 0.66
N LYS A 166 -0.27 16.79 0.10
CA LYS A 166 -0.25 17.98 -0.76
C LYS A 166 0.50 19.15 -0.12
N HIS A 167 0.23 19.43 1.15
CA HIS A 167 0.82 20.58 1.88
C HIS A 167 2.35 20.54 2.00
N LEU A 168 2.98 19.38 1.80
CA LEU A 168 4.45 19.23 1.80
C LEU A 168 5.06 19.21 0.41
N LEU A 169 4.28 18.88 -0.63
CA LEU A 169 4.79 18.57 -1.97
C LEU A 169 4.31 19.52 -3.05
N ASP A 170 3.27 20.31 -2.80
CA ASP A 170 2.75 21.32 -3.72
C ASP A 170 3.55 22.63 -3.53
N GLY A 171 4.71 22.77 -4.24
CA GLY A 171 5.59 23.92 -4.13
C GLY A 171 6.65 24.04 -5.21
#